data_cdee241d9443e281df8f516873a00488
#
_entry.id   cdee241d9443e281df8f516873a00488
#
_cell.length_a   1.000
_cell.length_b   1.000
_cell.length_c   1.000
_cell.angle_alpha   90.00
_cell.angle_beta   90.00
_cell.angle_gamma   90.00
#
_symmetry.space_group_name_H-M   'P 1'
#
loop_
_entity.id
_entity.type
_entity.pdbx_description
1 polymer ?
#
loop_
_entity_poly.entity_id
_entity_poly.type
_entity_poly.pdbx_seq_one_letter_code
_entity_poly.pdbx_strand_id
1 'polypeptide(L)'
;MKFIIVGRNIEVTPGLRAAVEEKIGKLDKYFNPDTEVHVTLSVEKERQKIEVTIPVKGSIIRSEQVSNDMYVSIDLVEEVIERQLKKYRTKLVTKQQNAAAVFKQDFLDEKSEDDEEIKIIRTKKFDMKPMYPEDACVEMELLGHDFYVFINAETEDVNVVYKRKGNTYGLIEPEY
;
A
#
# COMPACT_ATOMS: atom_id res chain seq x y z
N MET A 1 -17.45 0.86 -9.12
CA MET A 1 -16.77 1.45 -7.93
C MET A 1 -17.35 2.81 -7.59
N LYS A 2 -17.28 3.22 -6.31
CA LYS A 2 -17.69 4.55 -5.84
C LYS A 2 -16.45 5.36 -5.47
N PHE A 3 -16.30 6.57 -6.02
CA PHE A 3 -15.11 7.40 -5.79
C PHE A 3 -15.39 8.46 -4.72
N ILE A 4 -14.52 8.53 -3.71
CA ILE A 4 -14.46 9.59 -2.71
C ILE A 4 -13.16 10.35 -2.95
N ILE A 5 -13.26 11.52 -3.62
CA ILE A 5 -12.09 12.30 -4.05
C ILE A 5 -12.01 13.56 -3.21
N VAL A 6 -10.89 13.74 -2.53
CA VAL A 6 -10.60 14.87 -1.63
C VAL A 6 -9.33 15.59 -2.09
N GLY A 7 -9.34 16.92 -2.06
CA GLY A 7 -8.18 17.78 -2.31
C GLY A 7 -7.57 18.30 -1.02
N ARG A 8 -6.25 18.29 -0.92
CA ARG A 8 -5.46 18.96 0.14
C ARG A 8 -4.54 19.99 -0.51
N ASN A 9 -4.74 21.25 -0.19
CA ASN A 9 -4.05 22.39 -0.83
C ASN A 9 -4.27 22.46 -2.35
N ILE A 10 -5.33 21.86 -2.85
CA ILE A 10 -5.76 21.90 -4.24
C ILE A 10 -7.29 21.75 -4.30
N GLU A 11 -7.92 22.47 -5.21
CA GLU A 11 -9.32 22.27 -5.54
C GLU A 11 -9.47 21.08 -6.50
N VAL A 12 -10.39 20.18 -6.21
CA VAL A 12 -10.74 19.06 -7.10
C VAL A 12 -11.63 19.59 -8.22
N THR A 13 -10.99 20.02 -9.31
CA THR A 13 -11.71 20.51 -10.49
C THR A 13 -12.48 19.39 -11.19
N PRO A 14 -13.53 19.71 -11.99
CA PRO A 14 -14.23 18.69 -12.78
C PRO A 14 -13.31 17.88 -13.70
N GLY A 15 -12.25 18.52 -14.25
CA GLY A 15 -11.23 17.84 -15.09
C GLY A 15 -10.41 16.82 -14.31
N LEU A 16 -9.95 17.17 -13.11
CA LEU A 16 -9.20 16.25 -12.23
C LEU A 16 -10.08 15.08 -11.79
N ARG A 17 -11.35 15.37 -11.42
CA ARG A 17 -12.31 14.33 -11.07
C ARG A 17 -12.51 13.35 -12.23
N ALA A 18 -12.78 13.87 -13.43
CA ALA A 18 -12.98 13.05 -14.62
C ALA A 18 -11.74 12.19 -14.94
N ALA A 19 -10.54 12.76 -14.82
CA ALA A 19 -9.29 12.02 -15.04
C ALA A 19 -9.11 10.88 -14.04
N VAL A 20 -9.37 11.11 -12.75
CA VAL A 20 -9.31 10.06 -11.71
C VAL A 20 -10.34 8.97 -12.00
N GLU A 21 -11.60 9.34 -12.26
CA GLU A 21 -12.68 8.38 -12.53
C GLU A 21 -12.43 7.59 -13.82
N GLU A 22 -11.87 8.19 -14.88
CA GLU A 22 -11.51 7.50 -16.12
C GLU A 22 -10.36 6.53 -15.92
N LYS A 23 -9.26 6.96 -15.30
CA LYS A 23 -8.04 6.15 -15.18
C LYS A 23 -8.19 5.05 -14.14
N ILE A 24 -8.59 5.40 -12.92
CA ILE A 24 -8.80 4.42 -11.83
C ILE A 24 -10.04 3.55 -12.12
N GLY A 25 -11.03 4.07 -12.85
CA GLY A 25 -12.22 3.33 -13.27
C GLY A 25 -11.90 2.11 -14.14
N LYS A 26 -10.79 2.08 -14.87
CA LYS A 26 -10.33 0.89 -15.61
C LYS A 26 -10.08 -0.32 -14.71
N LEU A 27 -9.82 -0.07 -13.44
CA LEU A 27 -9.62 -1.11 -12.43
C LEU A 27 -10.94 -1.73 -11.93
N ASP A 28 -12.10 -1.19 -12.33
CA ASP A 28 -13.43 -1.69 -11.93
C ASP A 28 -13.63 -3.20 -12.23
N LYS A 29 -12.97 -3.67 -13.29
CA LYS A 29 -12.92 -5.10 -13.67
C LYS A 29 -12.40 -6.02 -12.55
N TYR A 30 -11.61 -5.51 -11.61
CA TYR A 30 -11.03 -6.26 -10.49
C TYR A 30 -11.89 -6.22 -9.22
N PHE A 31 -12.90 -5.36 -9.13
CA PHE A 31 -13.62 -5.06 -7.90
C PHE A 31 -15.13 -5.24 -8.01
N ASN A 32 -15.79 -5.31 -6.87
CA ASN A 32 -17.24 -5.28 -6.81
C ASN A 32 -17.76 -3.85 -7.09
N PRO A 33 -18.98 -3.70 -7.67
CA PRO A 33 -19.58 -2.40 -7.99
C PRO A 33 -19.67 -1.44 -6.80
N ASP A 34 -19.82 -1.95 -5.59
CA ASP A 34 -19.97 -1.17 -4.36
C ASP A 34 -18.63 -0.86 -3.66
N THR A 35 -17.50 -1.25 -4.24
CA THR A 35 -16.18 -0.94 -3.67
C THR A 35 -15.95 0.57 -3.64
N GLU A 36 -15.65 1.11 -2.46
CA GLU A 36 -15.31 2.52 -2.29
C GLU A 36 -13.82 2.75 -2.53
N VAL A 37 -13.51 3.74 -3.35
CA VAL A 37 -12.14 4.15 -3.68
C VAL A 37 -11.90 5.53 -3.10
N HIS A 38 -11.02 5.61 -2.13
CA HIS A 38 -10.61 6.87 -1.51
C HIS A 38 -9.41 7.44 -2.25
N VAL A 39 -9.56 8.63 -2.80
CA VAL A 39 -8.50 9.33 -3.53
C VAL A 39 -8.22 10.66 -2.87
N THR A 40 -6.97 10.91 -2.50
CA THR A 40 -6.52 12.20 -2.00
C THR A 40 -5.54 12.81 -2.99
N LEU A 41 -5.89 13.98 -3.53
CA LEU A 41 -5.02 14.80 -4.35
C LEU A 41 -4.39 15.88 -3.46
N SER A 42 -3.09 16.07 -3.52
CA SER A 42 -2.41 17.09 -2.72
C SER A 42 -1.30 17.79 -3.51
N VAL A 43 -1.10 19.09 -3.23
CA VAL A 43 -0.03 19.88 -3.81
C VAL A 43 0.82 20.48 -2.70
N GLU A 44 2.13 20.22 -2.76
CA GLU A 44 3.13 20.79 -1.89
C GLU A 44 4.25 21.38 -2.74
N LYS A 45 4.27 22.69 -2.91
CA LYS A 45 5.16 23.41 -3.82
C LYS A 45 5.00 22.90 -5.26
N GLU A 46 6.05 22.33 -5.85
CA GLU A 46 6.02 21.73 -7.19
C GLU A 46 5.64 20.24 -7.21
N ARG A 47 5.40 19.65 -6.04
CA ARG A 47 5.09 18.23 -5.93
C ARG A 47 3.58 18.05 -5.92
N GLN A 48 3.09 17.40 -6.94
CA GLN A 48 1.69 17.04 -7.10
C GLN A 48 1.53 15.55 -6.80
N LYS A 49 0.84 15.25 -5.72
CA LYS A 49 0.73 13.91 -5.16
C LYS A 49 -0.71 13.39 -5.24
N ILE A 50 -0.84 12.16 -5.69
CA ILE A 50 -2.06 11.36 -5.56
C ILE A 50 -1.83 10.21 -4.60
N GLU A 51 -2.77 9.98 -3.71
CA GLU A 51 -2.87 8.82 -2.85
C GLU A 51 -4.19 8.11 -3.11
N VAL A 52 -4.15 6.82 -3.41
CA VAL A 52 -5.32 5.99 -3.66
C VAL A 52 -5.35 4.86 -2.63
N THR A 53 -6.48 4.71 -1.96
CA THR A 53 -6.73 3.64 -1.00
C THR A 53 -8.01 2.90 -1.39
N ILE A 54 -7.89 1.60 -1.59
CA ILE A 54 -8.99 0.71 -1.98
C ILE A 54 -9.09 -0.41 -0.92
N PRO A 55 -10.11 -0.38 -0.04
CA PRO A 55 -10.34 -1.46 0.89
C PRO A 55 -10.82 -2.70 0.13
N VAL A 56 -10.20 -3.83 0.40
CA VAL A 56 -10.58 -5.16 -0.10
C VAL A 56 -10.78 -6.09 1.09
N LYS A 57 -11.58 -7.16 0.89
CA LYS A 57 -11.90 -8.07 1.99
C LYS A 57 -10.62 -8.64 2.64
N GLY A 58 -10.36 -8.23 3.88
CA GLY A 58 -9.22 -8.68 4.69
C GLY A 58 -7.88 -7.99 4.34
N SER A 59 -7.89 -6.92 3.53
CA SER A 59 -6.68 -6.17 3.18
C SER A 59 -7.01 -4.76 2.68
N ILE A 60 -5.97 -3.95 2.49
CA ILE A 60 -6.08 -2.61 1.90
C ILE A 60 -5.02 -2.51 0.79
N ILE A 61 -5.45 -2.07 -0.39
CA ILE A 61 -4.54 -1.68 -1.47
C ILE A 61 -4.32 -0.18 -1.34
N ARG A 62 -3.07 0.23 -1.20
CA ARG A 62 -2.70 1.65 -1.11
C ARG A 62 -1.52 1.94 -2.02
N SER A 63 -1.62 3.02 -2.76
CA SER A 63 -0.52 3.53 -3.59
C SER A 63 -0.45 5.04 -3.53
N GLU A 64 0.75 5.56 -3.51
CA GLU A 64 1.05 6.99 -3.54
C GLU A 64 2.02 7.26 -4.69
N GLN A 65 1.71 8.25 -5.53
CA GLN A 65 2.58 8.70 -6.60
C GLN A 65 2.73 10.22 -6.58
N VAL A 66 3.91 10.68 -6.93
CA VAL A 66 4.28 12.10 -6.92
C VAL A 66 4.98 12.46 -8.22
N SER A 67 4.53 13.53 -8.85
CA SER A 67 5.21 14.13 -10.00
C SER A 67 5.12 15.66 -9.94
N ASN A 68 5.51 16.33 -10.99
CA ASN A 68 5.31 17.78 -11.18
C ASN A 68 3.98 18.11 -11.87
N ASP A 69 3.19 17.12 -12.25
CA ASP A 69 1.90 17.23 -12.91
C ASP A 69 0.92 16.22 -12.32
N MET A 70 -0.29 16.65 -11.92
CA MET A 70 -1.28 15.79 -11.29
C MET A 70 -1.80 14.71 -12.24
N TYR A 71 -1.96 15.02 -13.53
CA TYR A 71 -2.40 14.04 -14.52
C TYR A 71 -1.38 12.92 -14.70
N VAL A 72 -0.08 13.26 -14.70
CA VAL A 72 1.00 12.27 -14.71
C VAL A 72 0.98 11.42 -13.44
N SER A 73 0.75 12.02 -12.27
CA SER A 73 0.63 11.28 -11.00
C SER A 73 -0.56 10.31 -11.03
N ILE A 74 -1.68 10.69 -11.66
CA ILE A 74 -2.87 9.85 -11.84
C ILE A 74 -2.54 8.64 -12.74
N ASP A 75 -1.82 8.84 -13.84
CA ASP A 75 -1.41 7.75 -14.72
C ASP A 75 -0.46 6.78 -14.01
N LEU A 76 0.54 7.29 -13.30
CA LEU A 76 1.49 6.48 -12.57
C LEU A 76 0.84 5.63 -11.46
N VAL A 77 -0.13 6.18 -10.74
CA VAL A 77 -0.79 5.45 -9.66
C VAL A 77 -1.67 4.33 -10.20
N GLU A 78 -2.32 4.52 -11.35
CA GLU A 78 -3.11 3.48 -12.03
C GLU A 78 -2.25 2.28 -12.38
N GLU A 79 -1.09 2.49 -13.02
CA GLU A 79 -0.14 1.43 -13.39
C GLU A 79 0.37 0.66 -12.16
N VAL A 80 0.71 1.37 -11.09
CA VAL A 80 1.21 0.74 -9.86
C VAL A 80 0.13 -0.12 -9.20
N ILE A 81 -1.11 0.38 -9.11
CA ILE A 81 -2.22 -0.37 -8.51
C ILE A 81 -2.56 -1.59 -9.38
N GLU A 82 -2.58 -1.46 -10.71
CA GLU A 82 -2.84 -2.60 -11.59
C GLU A 82 -1.79 -3.70 -11.40
N ARG A 83 -0.51 -3.34 -11.30
CA ARG A 83 0.58 -4.29 -11.00
C ARG A 83 0.43 -4.94 -9.63
N GLN A 84 0.06 -4.17 -8.60
CA GLN A 84 -0.23 -4.72 -7.26
C GLN A 84 -1.39 -5.72 -7.31
N LEU A 85 -2.46 -5.40 -8.04
CA LEU A 85 -3.62 -6.28 -8.20
C LEU A 85 -3.27 -7.59 -8.91
N LYS A 86 -2.48 -7.53 -9.98
CA LYS A 86 -1.99 -8.72 -10.68
C LYS A 86 -1.18 -9.61 -9.74
N LYS A 87 -0.21 -9.06 -9.00
CA LYS A 87 0.60 -9.79 -8.00
C LYS A 87 -0.28 -10.39 -6.88
N TYR A 88 -1.28 -9.65 -6.40
CA TYR A 88 -2.18 -10.12 -5.34
C TYR A 88 -3.09 -11.26 -5.82
N ARG A 89 -3.58 -11.17 -7.06
CA ARG A 89 -4.40 -12.22 -7.69
C ARG A 89 -3.63 -13.54 -7.77
N THR A 90 -2.40 -13.54 -8.27
CA THR A 90 -1.56 -14.73 -8.34
C THR A 90 -1.41 -15.40 -6.98
N LYS A 91 -1.20 -14.59 -5.93
CA LYS A 91 -1.07 -15.07 -4.55
C LYS A 91 -2.36 -15.70 -4.01
N LEU A 92 -3.53 -15.19 -4.39
CA LEU A 92 -4.84 -15.71 -3.95
C LEU A 92 -5.21 -17.02 -4.64
N VAL A 93 -4.94 -17.12 -5.94
CA VAL A 93 -5.17 -18.36 -6.72
C VAL A 93 -4.30 -19.50 -6.18
N THR A 94 -3.10 -19.19 -5.72
CA THR A 94 -2.18 -20.20 -5.14
C THR A 94 -2.57 -20.62 -3.70
N LYS A 95 -3.37 -19.82 -2.98
CA LYS A 95 -3.57 -20.01 -1.53
C LYS A 95 -4.94 -20.51 -1.09
N GLN A 96 -5.97 -20.57 -1.89
CA GLN A 96 -7.27 -21.23 -1.61
C GLN A 96 -8.48 -20.61 -2.32
N GLN A 97 -9.39 -21.48 -2.76
CA GLN A 97 -10.67 -21.22 -3.45
C GLN A 97 -11.66 -20.29 -2.71
N ASN A 98 -11.44 -19.94 -1.45
CA ASN A 98 -12.35 -19.10 -0.67
C ASN A 98 -12.06 -17.58 -0.74
N ALA A 99 -10.91 -17.18 -1.27
CA ALA A 99 -10.55 -15.76 -1.45
C ALA A 99 -10.98 -15.20 -2.82
N ALA A 100 -11.30 -16.08 -3.77
CA ALA A 100 -11.75 -15.73 -5.13
C ALA A 100 -13.09 -14.98 -5.19
N ALA A 101 -13.85 -14.94 -4.08
CA ALA A 101 -15.14 -14.24 -4.02
C ALA A 101 -15.03 -12.70 -4.09
N VAL A 102 -13.82 -12.15 -4.01
CA VAL A 102 -13.58 -10.69 -4.08
C VAL A 102 -13.32 -10.22 -5.51
N PHE A 103 -12.87 -11.14 -6.38
CA PHE A 103 -12.57 -10.84 -7.79
C PHE A 103 -13.59 -11.54 -8.69
N LYS A 104 -14.07 -10.87 -9.73
CA LYS A 104 -14.94 -11.48 -10.73
C LYS A 104 -14.23 -12.67 -11.35
N GLN A 105 -14.95 -13.79 -11.49
CA GLN A 105 -14.45 -15.08 -11.96
C GLN A 105 -13.97 -15.09 -13.42
N ASP A 106 -14.28 -14.04 -14.20
CA ASP A 106 -14.09 -13.98 -15.66
C ASP A 106 -12.64 -13.74 -16.12
N PHE A 107 -11.68 -13.65 -15.18
CA PHE A 107 -10.27 -13.31 -15.48
C PHE A 107 -9.29 -14.47 -15.30
N LEU A 108 -9.77 -15.73 -15.31
CA LEU A 108 -8.90 -16.87 -15.05
C LEU A 108 -7.97 -17.27 -16.22
N ASP A 109 -8.14 -16.69 -17.40
CA ASP A 109 -7.51 -17.21 -18.65
C ASP A 109 -6.33 -16.41 -19.23
N GLU A 110 -5.94 -15.27 -18.66
CA GLU A 110 -4.72 -14.58 -19.09
C GLU A 110 -3.52 -14.92 -18.23
N LYS A 111 -2.69 -15.86 -18.68
CA LYS A 111 -1.31 -16.03 -18.20
C LYS A 111 -0.48 -14.85 -18.69
N SER A 112 -0.16 -13.92 -17.81
CA SER A 112 0.87 -12.90 -18.07
C SER A 112 2.25 -13.52 -17.82
N GLU A 113 3.16 -13.43 -18.77
CA GLU A 113 4.53 -13.98 -18.72
C GLU A 113 5.46 -13.27 -17.70
N ASP A 114 4.99 -12.23 -17.00
CA ASP A 114 5.74 -11.48 -15.99
C ASP A 114 5.29 -11.76 -14.53
N ASP A 115 4.90 -12.98 -14.23
CA ASP A 115 4.54 -13.38 -12.86
C ASP A 115 5.80 -13.52 -11.98
N GLU A 116 6.29 -12.41 -11.42
CA GLU A 116 7.22 -12.44 -10.28
C GLU A 116 6.53 -13.08 -9.08
N GLU A 117 6.73 -14.37 -8.89
CA GLU A 117 6.23 -15.14 -7.76
C GLU A 117 6.82 -14.59 -6.44
N ILE A 118 5.95 -14.21 -5.49
CA ILE A 118 6.42 -13.78 -4.17
C ILE A 118 6.89 -15.00 -3.40
N LYS A 119 8.21 -15.18 -3.31
CA LYS A 119 8.84 -16.28 -2.58
C LYS A 119 9.47 -15.79 -1.27
N ILE A 120 9.18 -16.48 -0.16
CA ILE A 120 9.96 -16.32 1.06
C ILE A 120 11.22 -17.17 0.92
N ILE A 121 12.29 -16.54 0.49
CA ILE A 121 13.58 -17.21 0.26
C ILE A 121 14.44 -17.36 1.53
N ARG A 122 14.06 -16.66 2.61
CA ARG A 122 14.82 -16.70 3.86
C ARG A 122 13.91 -16.48 5.06
N THR A 123 14.06 -17.35 6.06
CA THR A 123 13.45 -17.18 7.39
C THR A 123 14.55 -16.98 8.40
N LYS A 124 14.46 -15.93 9.22
CA LYS A 124 15.35 -15.71 10.38
C LYS A 124 14.54 -15.91 11.65
N LYS A 125 15.14 -16.58 12.63
CA LYS A 125 14.65 -16.65 14.02
C LYS A 125 15.68 -15.94 14.88
N PHE A 126 15.23 -15.11 15.77
CA PHE A 126 16.09 -14.37 16.71
C PHE A 126 15.38 -14.22 18.04
N ASP A 127 16.14 -14.16 19.12
CA ASP A 127 15.62 -13.90 20.45
C ASP A 127 15.37 -12.41 20.62
N MET A 128 14.14 -12.05 20.97
CA MET A 128 13.80 -10.67 21.25
C MET A 128 14.10 -10.36 22.70
N LYS A 129 14.82 -9.27 22.95
CA LYS A 129 15.09 -8.75 24.30
C LYS A 129 14.19 -7.53 24.54
N PRO A 130 13.66 -7.38 25.77
CA PRO A 130 12.99 -6.14 26.14
C PRO A 130 13.94 -4.94 26.05
N MET A 131 13.51 -3.86 25.38
CA MET A 131 14.27 -2.61 25.26
C MET A 131 13.33 -1.44 25.02
N TYR A 132 13.81 -0.24 25.22
CA TYR A 132 13.06 0.98 24.90
C TYR A 132 13.09 1.28 23.38
N PRO A 133 12.10 2.01 22.85
CA PRO A 133 12.05 2.34 21.42
C PRO A 133 13.29 3.05 20.89
N GLU A 134 13.92 3.92 21.69
CA GLU A 134 15.15 4.63 21.34
C GLU A 134 16.31 3.67 21.17
N ASP A 135 16.45 2.68 22.06
CA ASP A 135 17.49 1.67 21.98
C ASP A 135 17.28 0.77 20.75
N ALA A 136 16.03 0.45 20.46
CA ALA A 136 15.67 -0.31 19.25
C ALA A 136 16.03 0.45 17.96
N CYS A 137 15.90 1.78 17.93
CA CYS A 137 16.37 2.60 16.82
C CYS A 137 17.89 2.54 16.66
N VAL A 138 18.65 2.56 17.76
CA VAL A 138 20.12 2.43 17.74
C VAL A 138 20.53 1.05 17.24
N GLU A 139 19.93 -0.01 17.74
CA GLU A 139 20.18 -1.38 17.28
C GLU A 139 19.87 -1.56 15.79
N MET A 140 18.77 -0.98 15.32
CA MET A 140 18.39 -0.97 13.91
C MET A 140 19.49 -0.35 13.03
N GLU A 141 20.01 0.83 13.44
CA GLU A 141 21.07 1.52 12.70
C GLU A 141 22.40 0.74 12.73
N LEU A 142 22.76 0.18 13.87
CA LEU A 142 23.99 -0.63 14.01
C LEU A 142 23.95 -1.89 13.12
N LEU A 143 22.78 -2.48 12.92
CA LEU A 143 22.57 -3.62 12.05
C LEU A 143 22.42 -3.24 10.57
N GLY A 144 22.32 -1.94 10.24
CA GLY A 144 22.06 -1.46 8.89
C GLY A 144 20.69 -1.90 8.35
N HIS A 145 19.70 -2.02 9.20
CA HIS A 145 18.33 -2.39 8.84
C HIS A 145 17.44 -1.17 8.67
N ASP A 146 16.39 -1.30 7.89
CA ASP A 146 15.36 -0.27 7.71
C ASP A 146 14.20 -0.42 8.71
N PHE A 147 14.13 -1.53 9.43
CA PHE A 147 13.19 -1.79 10.52
C PHE A 147 13.80 -2.75 11.54
N TYR A 148 13.26 -2.72 12.76
CA TYR A 148 13.65 -3.61 13.85
C TYR A 148 12.44 -3.99 14.70
N VAL A 149 12.32 -5.29 15.01
CA VAL A 149 11.23 -5.85 15.84
C VAL A 149 11.80 -6.13 17.22
N PHE A 150 11.12 -5.67 18.27
CA PHE A 150 11.58 -5.80 19.66
C PHE A 150 10.39 -5.96 20.62
N ILE A 151 10.68 -6.34 21.85
CA ILE A 151 9.70 -6.27 22.94
C ILE A 151 9.88 -4.91 23.61
N ASN A 152 8.83 -4.10 23.69
CA ASN A 152 8.86 -2.83 24.40
C ASN A 152 8.94 -3.09 25.91
N ALA A 153 9.96 -2.53 26.57
CA ALA A 153 10.18 -2.74 28.01
C ALA A 153 9.10 -2.11 28.90
N GLU A 154 8.30 -1.18 28.37
CA GLU A 154 7.21 -0.52 29.11
C GLU A 154 5.90 -1.28 29.00
N THR A 155 5.56 -1.77 27.78
CA THR A 155 4.27 -2.40 27.50
C THR A 155 4.33 -3.92 27.50
N GLU A 156 5.52 -4.50 27.44
CA GLU A 156 5.79 -5.93 27.26
C GLU A 156 5.27 -6.50 25.92
N ASP A 157 4.80 -5.63 25.02
CA ASP A 157 4.29 -5.98 23.71
C ASP A 157 5.37 -5.97 22.62
N VAL A 158 5.11 -6.70 21.56
CA VAL A 158 6.00 -6.70 20.38
C VAL A 158 5.76 -5.44 19.56
N ASN A 159 6.76 -4.57 19.48
CA ASN A 159 6.73 -3.32 18.72
C ASN A 159 7.70 -3.37 17.54
N VAL A 160 7.53 -2.47 16.58
CA VAL A 160 8.41 -2.32 15.43
C VAL A 160 8.83 -0.87 15.27
N VAL A 161 10.14 -0.59 15.28
CA VAL A 161 10.68 0.68 14.81
C VAL A 161 11.08 0.58 13.34
N TYR A 162 10.91 1.65 12.58
CA TYR A 162 11.28 1.71 11.17
C TYR A 162 11.81 3.07 10.76
N LYS A 163 12.71 3.07 9.79
CA LYS A 163 13.34 4.28 9.26
C LYS A 163 12.39 5.06 8.36
N ARG A 164 12.34 6.38 8.51
CA ARG A 164 11.59 7.30 7.66
C ARG A 164 12.54 8.22 6.90
N LYS A 165 12.01 8.94 5.92
CA LYS A 165 12.78 9.98 5.20
C LYS A 165 13.18 11.10 6.17
N GLY A 166 14.39 11.65 6.01
CA GLY A 166 14.87 12.77 6.80
C GLY A 166 15.46 12.39 8.16
N ASN A 167 16.05 11.21 8.27
CA ASN A 167 16.70 10.71 9.49
C ASN A 167 15.76 10.69 10.72
N THR A 168 14.50 10.35 10.48
CA THR A 168 13.47 10.19 11.51
C THR A 168 12.99 8.73 11.54
N TYR A 169 12.38 8.34 12.67
CA TYR A 169 11.92 6.99 12.89
C TYR A 169 10.40 6.98 13.14
N GLY A 170 9.76 5.85 12.90
CA GLY A 170 8.38 5.59 13.27
C GLY A 170 8.32 4.37 14.18
N LEU A 171 7.37 4.38 15.10
CA LEU A 171 7.03 3.27 15.97
C LEU A 171 5.68 2.70 15.54
N ILE A 172 5.57 1.39 15.47
CA ILE A 172 4.33 0.65 15.26
C ILE A 172 4.07 -0.16 16.53
N GLU A 173 2.96 0.13 17.18
CA GLU A 173 2.47 -0.57 18.37
C GLU A 173 1.19 -1.32 17.98
N PRO A 174 1.13 -2.66 18.12
CA PRO A 174 -0.10 -3.39 17.88
C PRO A 174 -1.11 -3.16 19.01
N GLU A 175 -2.37 -2.95 18.67
CA GLU A 175 -3.50 -3.03 19.60
C GLU A 175 -4.17 -4.40 19.46
N TYR A 176 -4.53 -5.04 20.58
CA TYR A 176 -5.18 -6.35 20.65
C TYR A 176 -6.64 -6.25 21.06
#